data_85de3377b356d245b2707d298348ccad
#
_entry.id   85de3377b356d245b2707d298348ccad
#
_cell.length_a   1.000
_cell.length_b   1.000
_cell.length_c   1.000
_cell.angle_alpha   90.00
_cell.angle_beta   90.00
_cell.angle_gamma   90.00
#
_symmetry.space_group_name_H-M   'P 1'
#
loop_
_entity.id
_entity.type
_entity.pdbx_description
1 polymer ?
#
loop_
_entity_poly.entity_id
_entity_poly.type
_entity_poly.pdbx_seq_one_letter_code
_entity_poly.pdbx_strand_id
1 'polypeptide(L)'
;HSIPGSTIVVLDTPVGRIINTGDFRFDPNPLDHERTDMERLIELGNEGVLALLSESTTVERLGRTPSESTIEQSFKDIMQQAPGRIFVGVFSTNMNRIQMIVNAAVHHGRKVAIDGRSMVSTLEMAVRHGFMKIPKGTFIPIAQVGTMTDGQVVVICTGSQGEPSSALQRMANGEHRHIKLKEQDTVILSSTPIPESGNDALIGQMVDDLTKNHVHVFEHRNHELDKVGPLHVSGHASQDEYAEMIQMTKPKFFIPIYGAYRVKQRHIDLAIEQGIPRANCLNALNGEVIALTPEKMEVIGEVPSGTILVDQTGAIVSNVVVKDRVLLAEEGLVAVVLTVDKKSGNLLTSPDIISRGFIYMREQEDMMNGLRTEVRRAVQQRYKRIDIDRFKAELKDHITHYLFEQTGRSPIVIPVLNIVGGKNEKQGPQGKTDKPAEPQKTPEEIAAEQQARFQAMRERLLNQDPRVD
;
A
#
# COMPACT_ATOMS: atom_id res chain seq x y z
N HIS A 1 -1.22 -18.85 9.92
CA HIS A 1 -0.72 -18.00 8.84
C HIS A 1 0.81 -18.01 8.79
N SER A 2 1.44 -17.26 7.86
CA SER A 2 2.90 -17.28 7.64
C SER A 2 3.72 -16.49 8.66
N ILE A 3 3.11 -15.85 9.63
CA ILE A 3 3.78 -15.08 10.68
C ILE A 3 3.66 -15.81 12.03
N PRO A 4 4.76 -16.02 12.77
CA PRO A 4 4.70 -16.61 14.12
C PRO A 4 3.83 -15.79 15.06
N GLY A 5 3.06 -16.45 15.92
CA GLY A 5 2.13 -15.80 16.85
C GLY A 5 0.80 -15.35 16.21
N SER A 6 0.50 -15.79 14.99
CA SER A 6 -0.83 -15.68 14.39
C SER A 6 -1.88 -16.34 15.26
N THR A 7 -3.01 -15.68 15.52
CA THR A 7 -4.03 -16.16 16.48
C THR A 7 -5.42 -16.14 15.89
N ILE A 8 -6.22 -17.11 16.27
CA ILE A 8 -7.68 -17.10 16.12
C ILE A 8 -8.26 -16.48 17.39
N VAL A 9 -9.14 -15.50 17.23
CA VAL A 9 -9.76 -14.79 18.36
C VAL A 9 -11.10 -15.40 18.68
N VAL A 10 -11.30 -15.80 19.95
CA VAL A 10 -12.56 -16.30 20.46
C VAL A 10 -13.10 -15.31 21.48
N LEU A 11 -14.32 -14.82 21.26
CA LEU A 11 -15.01 -13.86 22.10
C LEU A 11 -16.25 -14.53 22.73
N ASP A 12 -16.23 -14.75 24.03
CA ASP A 12 -17.39 -15.17 24.77
C ASP A 12 -18.21 -13.94 25.20
N THR A 13 -19.40 -13.81 24.64
CA THR A 13 -20.30 -12.68 24.88
C THR A 13 -21.58 -13.16 25.64
N PRO A 14 -22.35 -12.23 26.22
CA PRO A 14 -23.62 -12.62 26.87
C PRO A 14 -24.66 -13.28 25.95
N VAL A 15 -24.53 -13.05 24.60
CA VAL A 15 -25.45 -13.61 23.60
C VAL A 15 -24.96 -14.89 22.96
N GLY A 16 -23.66 -15.21 23.13
CA GLY A 16 -23.01 -16.38 22.56
C GLY A 16 -21.58 -16.15 22.14
N ARG A 17 -20.94 -17.21 21.71
CA ARG A 17 -19.51 -17.21 21.29
C ARG A 17 -19.36 -16.78 19.86
N ILE A 18 -18.40 -15.88 19.62
CA ILE A 18 -18.00 -15.42 18.29
C ILE A 18 -16.54 -15.83 18.05
N ILE A 19 -16.26 -16.41 16.90
CA ILE A 19 -14.90 -16.76 16.48
C ILE A 19 -14.52 -15.89 15.28
N ASN A 20 -13.35 -15.25 15.33
CA ASN A 20 -12.72 -14.57 14.21
C ASN A 20 -11.42 -15.30 13.88
N THR A 21 -11.34 -15.86 12.66
CA THR A 21 -10.20 -16.69 12.27
C THR A 21 -8.90 -15.88 12.11
N GLY A 22 -8.99 -14.58 11.84
CA GLY A 22 -7.88 -13.90 11.21
C GLY A 22 -7.50 -14.60 9.91
N ASP A 23 -6.31 -14.32 9.37
CA ASP A 23 -5.75 -15.12 8.28
C ASP A 23 -5.30 -16.47 8.82
N PHE A 24 -5.62 -17.57 8.17
CA PHE A 24 -5.26 -18.90 8.64
C PHE A 24 -4.96 -19.89 7.53
N ARG A 25 -4.28 -20.97 7.89
CA ARG A 25 -4.16 -22.24 7.17
C ARG A 25 -3.87 -23.36 8.17
N PHE A 26 -4.12 -24.60 7.79
CA PHE A 26 -3.81 -25.76 8.61
C PHE A 26 -2.53 -26.45 8.14
N ASP A 27 -1.37 -25.89 8.46
CA ASP A 27 -0.08 -26.48 8.10
C ASP A 27 0.18 -27.75 8.96
N PRO A 28 0.27 -28.94 8.37
CA PRO A 28 0.50 -30.18 9.12
C PRO A 28 1.94 -30.29 9.62
N ASN A 29 2.89 -29.53 9.06
CA ASN A 29 4.31 -29.61 9.39
C ASN A 29 4.99 -28.23 9.35
N PRO A 30 4.56 -27.27 10.20
CA PRO A 30 5.14 -25.94 10.24
C PRO A 30 6.58 -25.98 10.77
N LEU A 31 7.43 -25.05 10.31
CA LEU A 31 8.86 -25.00 10.68
C LEU A 31 9.10 -24.75 12.17
N ASP A 32 8.24 -23.98 12.80
CA ASP A 32 8.26 -23.66 14.23
C ASP A 32 7.64 -24.73 15.12
N HIS A 33 7.06 -25.77 14.52
CA HIS A 33 6.33 -26.87 15.16
C HIS A 33 5.03 -26.45 15.90
N GLU A 34 4.60 -25.19 15.73
CA GLU A 34 3.37 -24.65 16.30
C GLU A 34 2.21 -24.85 15.32
N ARG A 35 1.40 -25.88 15.55
CA ARG A 35 0.21 -26.18 14.72
C ARG A 35 -0.99 -25.43 15.24
N THR A 36 -1.97 -25.20 14.35
CA THR A 36 -3.30 -24.73 14.75
C THR A 36 -3.91 -25.73 15.72
N ASP A 37 -4.44 -25.24 16.84
CA ASP A 37 -5.13 -26.07 17.87
C ASP A 37 -6.54 -26.46 17.35
N MET A 38 -6.56 -27.47 16.48
CA MET A 38 -7.81 -27.98 15.88
C MET A 38 -8.69 -28.67 16.91
N GLU A 39 -8.11 -29.31 17.92
CA GLU A 39 -8.84 -29.95 19.00
C GLU A 39 -9.67 -28.92 19.78
N ARG A 40 -9.05 -27.77 20.08
CA ARG A 40 -9.76 -26.67 20.74
C ARG A 40 -10.87 -26.08 19.88
N LEU A 41 -10.68 -25.97 18.56
CA LEU A 41 -11.75 -25.52 17.63
C LEU A 41 -12.93 -26.50 17.63
N ILE A 42 -12.69 -27.80 17.66
CA ILE A 42 -13.73 -28.84 17.74
C ILE A 42 -14.48 -28.74 19.08
N GLU A 43 -13.77 -28.59 20.19
CA GLU A 43 -14.38 -28.40 21.51
C GLU A 43 -15.31 -27.17 21.50
N LEU A 44 -14.81 -26.02 21.04
CA LEU A 44 -15.59 -24.79 20.95
C LEU A 44 -16.84 -24.97 20.09
N GLY A 45 -16.73 -25.69 18.97
CA GLY A 45 -17.86 -26.01 18.11
C GLY A 45 -18.89 -26.88 18.80
N ASN A 46 -18.48 -27.84 19.64
CA ASN A 46 -19.37 -28.70 20.42
C ASN A 46 -20.01 -27.96 21.60
N GLU A 47 -19.30 -26.98 22.19
CA GLU A 47 -19.85 -26.07 23.23
C GLU A 47 -20.87 -25.08 22.64
N GLY A 48 -20.81 -24.78 21.36
CA GLY A 48 -21.67 -23.86 20.60
C GLY A 48 -21.02 -22.56 20.20
N VAL A 49 -21.05 -22.29 18.91
CA VAL A 49 -20.55 -21.04 18.30
C VAL A 49 -21.72 -20.28 17.68
N LEU A 50 -21.96 -19.07 18.15
CA LEU A 50 -23.01 -18.20 17.63
C LEU A 50 -22.66 -17.69 16.24
N ALA A 51 -21.44 -17.17 16.04
CA ALA A 51 -21.01 -16.66 14.74
C ALA A 51 -19.53 -17.00 14.46
N LEU A 52 -19.26 -17.33 13.20
CA LEU A 52 -17.91 -17.45 12.66
C LEU A 52 -17.68 -16.33 11.65
N LEU A 53 -16.66 -15.50 11.93
CA LEU A 53 -16.09 -14.53 11.00
C LEU A 53 -14.84 -15.18 10.38
N SER A 54 -14.93 -15.62 9.13
CA SER A 54 -13.84 -16.35 8.49
C SER A 54 -13.26 -15.59 7.29
N GLU A 55 -11.92 -15.51 7.22
CA GLU A 55 -11.24 -14.97 6.06
C GLU A 55 -11.61 -15.73 4.78
N SER A 56 -11.52 -15.08 3.62
CA SER A 56 -11.98 -15.64 2.35
C SER A 56 -10.94 -15.59 1.23
N THR A 57 -9.72 -15.13 1.51
CA THR A 57 -8.72 -14.70 0.53
C THR A 57 -8.51 -15.67 -0.62
N THR A 58 -8.46 -16.96 -0.35
CA THR A 58 -8.19 -18.02 -1.34
C THR A 58 -9.24 -19.13 -1.38
N VAL A 59 -10.48 -18.83 -0.99
CA VAL A 59 -11.58 -19.82 -0.94
C VAL A 59 -11.91 -20.47 -2.29
N GLU A 60 -11.59 -19.80 -3.40
CA GLU A 60 -11.75 -20.34 -4.76
C GLU A 60 -10.67 -21.36 -5.14
N ARG A 61 -9.61 -21.50 -4.34
CA ARG A 61 -8.52 -22.45 -4.58
C ARG A 61 -8.92 -23.84 -4.10
N LEU A 62 -9.03 -24.78 -5.01
CA LEU A 62 -9.41 -26.15 -4.71
C LEU A 62 -8.32 -26.90 -3.91
N GLY A 63 -8.75 -27.88 -3.11
CA GLY A 63 -7.89 -28.75 -2.34
C GLY A 63 -7.37 -28.09 -1.06
N ARG A 64 -6.16 -28.48 -0.66
CA ARG A 64 -5.47 -28.04 0.57
C ARG A 64 -4.24 -27.22 0.25
N THR A 65 -3.91 -26.29 1.09
CA THR A 65 -2.62 -25.57 1.03
C THR A 65 -1.50 -26.51 1.48
N PRO A 66 -0.45 -26.71 0.66
CA PRO A 66 0.69 -27.53 1.04
C PRO A 66 1.42 -26.97 2.27
N SER A 67 2.16 -27.82 2.98
CA SER A 67 3.00 -27.36 4.09
C SER A 67 4.14 -26.45 3.60
N GLU A 68 4.47 -25.45 4.38
CA GLU A 68 5.61 -24.55 4.14
C GLU A 68 6.93 -25.32 4.02
N SER A 69 7.07 -26.45 4.74
CA SER A 69 8.29 -27.29 4.69
C SER A 69 8.59 -27.84 3.30
N THR A 70 7.61 -27.91 2.39
CA THR A 70 7.80 -28.42 1.01
C THR A 70 8.74 -27.57 0.17
N ILE A 71 8.93 -26.30 0.51
CA ILE A 71 9.82 -25.39 -0.25
C ILE A 71 11.27 -25.39 0.23
N GLU A 72 11.57 -26.00 1.37
CA GLU A 72 12.94 -26.00 1.91
C GLU A 72 13.94 -26.68 0.98
N GLN A 73 13.53 -27.81 0.39
CA GLN A 73 14.39 -28.55 -0.54
C GLN A 73 14.66 -27.74 -1.81
N SER A 74 13.66 -27.02 -2.32
CA SER A 74 13.83 -26.15 -3.51
C SER A 74 14.93 -25.09 -3.29
N PHE A 75 14.98 -24.46 -2.12
CA PHE A 75 16.07 -23.52 -1.80
C PHE A 75 17.43 -24.20 -1.75
N LYS A 76 17.53 -25.38 -1.17
CA LYS A 76 18.79 -26.14 -1.11
C LYS A 76 19.27 -26.52 -2.51
N ASP A 77 18.38 -27.00 -3.36
CA ASP A 77 18.71 -27.42 -4.74
C ASP A 77 19.17 -26.23 -5.59
N ILE A 78 18.50 -25.09 -5.51
CA ILE A 78 18.92 -23.88 -6.22
C ILE A 78 20.29 -23.39 -5.67
N MET A 79 20.47 -23.36 -4.35
CA MET A 79 21.72 -22.89 -3.74
C MET A 79 22.92 -23.78 -4.07
N GLN A 80 22.69 -25.07 -4.30
CA GLN A 80 23.70 -26.00 -4.76
C GLN A 80 24.11 -25.74 -6.21
N GLN A 81 23.16 -25.40 -7.09
CA GLN A 81 23.39 -25.25 -8.52
C GLN A 81 23.86 -23.86 -8.92
N ALA A 82 23.46 -22.82 -8.18
CA ALA A 82 23.75 -21.43 -8.51
C ALA A 82 25.26 -21.10 -8.39
N PRO A 83 25.95 -20.74 -9.49
CA PRO A 83 27.39 -20.45 -9.46
C PRO A 83 27.71 -19.09 -8.85
N GLY A 84 26.81 -18.14 -8.96
CA GLY A 84 26.96 -16.74 -8.54
C GLY A 84 26.28 -16.42 -7.21
N ARG A 85 26.00 -15.15 -7.01
CA ARG A 85 25.20 -14.63 -5.88
C ARG A 85 23.75 -15.00 -6.07
N ILE A 86 23.04 -15.14 -4.96
CA ILE A 86 21.60 -15.43 -4.95
C ILE A 86 20.88 -14.28 -4.28
N PHE A 87 19.84 -13.77 -4.93
CA PHE A 87 18.95 -12.74 -4.42
C PHE A 87 17.57 -13.34 -4.22
N VAL A 88 17.02 -13.26 -3.02
CA VAL A 88 15.72 -13.83 -2.71
C VAL A 88 14.74 -12.74 -2.33
N GLY A 89 13.79 -12.47 -3.22
CA GLY A 89 12.64 -11.60 -2.95
C GLY A 89 11.58 -12.35 -2.17
N VAL A 90 11.24 -11.87 -0.97
CA VAL A 90 10.29 -12.51 -0.06
C VAL A 90 9.54 -11.46 0.79
N PHE A 91 8.36 -11.80 1.30
CA PHE A 91 7.66 -10.95 2.27
C PHE A 91 8.43 -10.85 3.59
N SER A 92 8.62 -9.64 4.09
CA SER A 92 9.37 -9.41 5.34
C SER A 92 8.72 -10.04 6.58
N THR A 93 7.43 -10.31 6.53
CA THR A 93 6.65 -10.94 7.61
C THR A 93 6.72 -12.47 7.60
N ASN A 94 7.16 -13.09 6.49
CA ASN A 94 7.25 -14.54 6.41
C ASN A 94 8.55 -15.07 7.05
N MET A 95 8.60 -15.04 8.38
CA MET A 95 9.79 -15.37 9.17
C MET A 95 10.22 -16.82 8.98
N ASN A 96 9.26 -17.76 8.87
CA ASN A 96 9.57 -19.17 8.65
C ASN A 96 10.31 -19.38 7.32
N ARG A 97 9.88 -18.70 6.26
CA ARG A 97 10.55 -18.77 4.95
C ARG A 97 11.94 -18.14 4.99
N ILE A 98 12.08 -16.97 5.63
CA ILE A 98 13.38 -16.33 5.82
C ILE A 98 14.32 -17.27 6.60
N GLN A 99 13.83 -17.97 7.64
CA GLN A 99 14.62 -18.94 8.39
C GLN A 99 15.06 -20.12 7.50
N MET A 100 14.18 -20.64 6.63
CA MET A 100 14.55 -21.71 5.67
C MET A 100 15.62 -21.25 4.68
N ILE A 101 15.52 -20.03 4.17
CA ILE A 101 16.53 -19.45 3.28
C ILE A 101 17.87 -19.32 4.00
N VAL A 102 17.87 -18.84 5.24
CA VAL A 102 19.08 -18.75 6.07
C VAL A 102 19.68 -20.13 6.35
N ASN A 103 18.84 -21.11 6.69
CA ASN A 103 19.30 -22.49 6.94
C ASN A 103 19.94 -23.09 5.67
N ALA A 104 19.32 -22.91 4.51
CA ALA A 104 19.86 -23.37 3.23
C ALA A 104 21.18 -22.65 2.88
N ALA A 105 21.27 -21.33 3.12
CA ALA A 105 22.50 -20.57 2.91
C ALA A 105 23.64 -21.06 3.79
N VAL A 106 23.38 -21.29 5.08
CA VAL A 106 24.35 -21.82 6.04
C VAL A 106 24.82 -23.24 5.64
N HIS A 107 23.87 -24.09 5.21
CA HIS A 107 24.16 -25.44 4.74
C HIS A 107 25.17 -25.46 3.57
N HIS A 108 25.05 -24.47 2.66
CA HIS A 108 25.96 -24.33 1.51
C HIS A 108 27.15 -23.39 1.76
N GLY A 109 27.41 -23.02 3.01
CA GLY A 109 28.55 -22.17 3.39
C GLY A 109 28.46 -20.73 2.89
N ARG A 110 27.25 -20.27 2.53
CA ARG A 110 27.00 -18.90 2.03
C ARG A 110 26.73 -17.94 3.19
N LYS A 111 27.21 -16.71 3.08
CA LYS A 111 26.87 -15.60 3.96
C LYS A 111 25.55 -14.95 3.50
N VAL A 112 24.83 -14.37 4.44
CA VAL A 112 23.54 -13.76 4.17
C VAL A 112 23.61 -12.24 4.39
N ALA A 113 23.18 -11.46 3.42
CA ALA A 113 22.94 -10.05 3.58
C ALA A 113 21.43 -9.77 3.52
N ILE A 114 21.00 -8.74 4.24
CA ILE A 114 19.59 -8.33 4.26
C ILE A 114 19.47 -6.93 3.66
N ASP A 115 18.48 -6.72 2.78
CA ASP A 115 18.18 -5.41 2.22
C ASP A 115 16.68 -5.11 2.18
N GLY A 116 16.36 -3.84 2.45
CA GLY A 116 15.01 -3.33 2.64
C GLY A 116 14.72 -2.98 4.09
N ARG A 117 14.24 -1.74 4.32
CA ARG A 117 14.01 -1.21 5.68
C ARG A 117 13.06 -2.08 6.51
N SER A 118 11.93 -2.48 5.95
CA SER A 118 10.98 -3.35 6.63
C SER A 118 11.58 -4.73 6.92
N MET A 119 12.37 -5.29 6.00
CA MET A 119 13.02 -6.59 6.16
C MET A 119 14.00 -6.57 7.34
N VAL A 120 14.87 -5.56 7.41
CA VAL A 120 15.83 -5.40 8.52
C VAL A 120 15.11 -5.27 9.86
N SER A 121 14.12 -4.37 9.94
CA SER A 121 13.37 -4.11 11.17
C SER A 121 12.62 -5.36 11.67
N THR A 122 11.96 -6.08 10.76
CA THR A 122 11.20 -7.30 11.11
C THR A 122 12.14 -8.40 11.57
N LEU A 123 13.28 -8.58 10.89
CA LEU A 123 14.27 -9.58 11.23
C LEU A 123 14.91 -9.32 12.60
N GLU A 124 15.30 -8.07 12.89
CA GLU A 124 15.85 -7.70 14.21
C GLU A 124 14.85 -8.00 15.33
N MET A 125 13.58 -7.72 15.11
CA MET A 125 12.50 -8.03 16.05
C MET A 125 12.35 -9.56 16.22
N ALA A 126 12.33 -10.32 15.12
CA ALA A 126 12.19 -11.78 15.16
C ALA A 126 13.34 -12.47 15.91
N VAL A 127 14.57 -12.03 15.69
CA VAL A 127 15.74 -12.54 16.40
C VAL A 127 15.70 -12.16 17.88
N ARG A 128 15.36 -10.90 18.20
CA ARG A 128 15.26 -10.42 19.59
C ARG A 128 14.23 -11.20 20.41
N HIS A 129 13.12 -11.57 19.80
CA HIS A 129 12.04 -12.31 20.47
C HIS A 129 12.15 -13.82 20.33
N GLY A 130 13.24 -14.34 19.72
CA GLY A 130 13.50 -15.77 19.63
C GLY A 130 12.73 -16.54 18.55
N PHE A 131 12.00 -15.84 17.68
CA PHE A 131 11.29 -16.44 16.54
C PHE A 131 12.24 -16.91 15.43
N MET A 132 13.47 -16.42 15.42
CA MET A 132 14.48 -16.84 14.46
C MET A 132 15.79 -17.19 15.16
N LYS A 133 16.46 -18.23 14.64
CA LYS A 133 17.76 -18.71 15.15
C LYS A 133 18.82 -18.53 14.06
N ILE A 134 19.72 -17.57 14.26
CA ILE A 134 20.75 -17.23 13.29
C ILE A 134 22.14 -17.62 13.86
N PRO A 135 22.87 -18.51 13.23
CA PRO A 135 24.25 -18.85 13.66
C PRO A 135 25.15 -17.61 13.62
N LYS A 136 26.07 -17.49 14.58
CA LYS A 136 27.02 -16.37 14.62
C LYS A 136 27.82 -16.28 13.32
N GLY A 137 28.01 -15.07 12.82
CA GLY A 137 28.79 -14.81 11.61
C GLY A 137 28.11 -15.20 10.30
N THR A 138 26.81 -15.54 10.30
CA THR A 138 26.00 -15.76 9.09
C THR A 138 25.74 -14.45 8.37
N PHE A 139 25.35 -13.41 9.08
CA PHE A 139 25.00 -12.13 8.48
C PHE A 139 26.21 -11.24 8.20
N ILE A 140 26.19 -10.60 7.04
CA ILE A 140 27.13 -9.56 6.63
C ILE A 140 26.36 -8.28 6.25
N PRO A 141 26.96 -7.09 6.42
CA PRO A 141 26.39 -5.86 5.91
C PRO A 141 26.25 -5.89 4.38
N ILE A 142 25.17 -5.32 3.84
CA ILE A 142 24.92 -5.25 2.38
C ILE A 142 26.09 -4.60 1.62
N ALA A 143 26.76 -3.63 2.22
CA ALA A 143 27.94 -2.97 1.63
C ALA A 143 29.15 -3.92 1.42
N GLN A 144 29.22 -5.03 2.13
CA GLN A 144 30.30 -6.03 2.01
C GLN A 144 30.04 -7.07 0.92
N VAL A 145 28.81 -7.16 0.39
CA VAL A 145 28.45 -8.14 -0.65
C VAL A 145 29.38 -8.06 -1.87
N GLY A 146 29.74 -6.85 -2.30
CA GLY A 146 30.65 -6.64 -3.44
C GLY A 146 32.11 -7.06 -3.21
N THR A 147 32.51 -7.32 -1.95
CA THR A 147 33.88 -7.75 -1.60
C THR A 147 34.00 -9.25 -1.37
N MET A 148 32.87 -9.97 -1.36
CA MET A 148 32.83 -11.41 -1.18
C MET A 148 32.96 -12.14 -2.52
N THR A 149 33.34 -13.41 -2.47
CA THR A 149 33.27 -14.32 -3.61
C THR A 149 31.79 -14.54 -3.96
N ASP A 150 31.40 -14.38 -5.22
CA ASP A 150 30.01 -14.42 -5.66
C ASP A 150 29.26 -15.67 -5.20
N GLY A 151 29.85 -16.87 -5.36
CA GLY A 151 29.25 -18.14 -4.90
C GLY A 151 29.06 -18.27 -3.38
N GLN A 152 29.51 -17.30 -2.58
CA GLN A 152 29.40 -17.34 -1.11
C GLN A 152 28.35 -16.37 -0.54
N VAL A 153 27.48 -15.79 -1.37
CA VAL A 153 26.55 -14.76 -0.93
C VAL A 153 25.09 -15.09 -1.28
N VAL A 154 24.22 -14.88 -0.31
CA VAL A 154 22.76 -14.80 -0.48
C VAL A 154 22.29 -13.43 0.03
N VAL A 155 21.47 -12.74 -0.74
CA VAL A 155 20.84 -11.48 -0.35
C VAL A 155 19.34 -11.71 -0.22
N ILE A 156 18.79 -11.54 0.97
CA ILE A 156 17.34 -11.58 1.21
C ILE A 156 16.83 -10.14 1.16
N CYS A 157 15.84 -9.87 0.32
CA CYS A 157 15.42 -8.49 0.05
C CYS A 157 13.90 -8.35 -0.16
N THR A 158 13.44 -7.12 -0.04
CA THR A 158 12.07 -6.72 -0.42
C THR A 158 11.95 -6.59 -1.93
N GLY A 159 10.71 -6.64 -2.45
CA GLY A 159 10.43 -6.44 -3.87
C GLY A 159 9.84 -7.65 -4.58
N SER A 160 9.41 -8.66 -3.85
CA SER A 160 8.79 -9.86 -4.44
C SER A 160 7.46 -9.59 -5.13
N GLN A 161 6.86 -8.40 -4.95
CA GLN A 161 5.62 -7.96 -5.58
C GLN A 161 5.85 -6.88 -6.66
N GLY A 162 7.10 -6.63 -7.06
CA GLY A 162 7.43 -5.62 -8.08
C GLY A 162 7.25 -4.18 -7.63
N GLU A 163 7.25 -3.91 -6.32
CA GLU A 163 7.06 -2.55 -5.81
C GLU A 163 8.19 -1.62 -6.28
N PRO A 164 7.88 -0.46 -6.89
CA PRO A 164 8.87 0.39 -7.58
C PRO A 164 10.03 0.86 -6.71
N SER A 165 9.79 1.08 -5.41
CA SER A 165 10.82 1.54 -4.46
C SER A 165 11.52 0.41 -3.69
N SER A 166 11.22 -0.84 -4.00
CA SER A 166 11.79 -2.01 -3.33
C SER A 166 13.28 -2.19 -3.61
N ALA A 167 13.94 -2.98 -2.77
CA ALA A 167 15.36 -3.28 -2.95
C ALA A 167 15.63 -3.99 -4.28
N LEU A 168 14.84 -5.03 -4.57
CA LEU A 168 15.03 -5.83 -5.79
C LEU A 168 14.74 -5.02 -7.06
N GLN A 169 13.70 -4.18 -7.08
CA GLN A 169 13.41 -3.33 -8.24
C GLN A 169 14.54 -2.33 -8.51
N ARG A 170 15.11 -1.72 -7.45
CA ARG A 170 16.29 -0.84 -7.62
C ARG A 170 17.51 -1.58 -8.13
N MET A 171 17.69 -2.86 -7.75
CA MET A 171 18.75 -3.71 -8.29
C MET A 171 18.53 -3.99 -9.78
N ALA A 172 17.29 -4.33 -10.17
CA ALA A 172 16.90 -4.56 -11.57
C ALA A 172 17.15 -3.33 -12.45
N ASN A 173 16.82 -2.14 -11.95
CA ASN A 173 17.04 -0.86 -12.65
C ASN A 173 18.51 -0.38 -12.66
N GLY A 174 19.42 -1.06 -11.92
CA GLY A 174 20.81 -0.59 -11.75
C GLY A 174 20.96 0.62 -10.80
N GLU A 175 19.92 0.97 -10.05
CA GLU A 175 19.86 2.13 -9.13
C GLU A 175 20.27 1.79 -7.70
N HIS A 176 20.58 0.53 -7.42
CA HIS A 176 20.92 0.11 -6.07
C HIS A 176 22.33 0.57 -5.67
N ARG A 177 22.45 1.19 -4.48
CA ARG A 177 23.69 1.83 -4.02
C ARG A 177 24.90 0.89 -3.95
N HIS A 178 24.69 -0.35 -3.53
CA HIS A 178 25.78 -1.31 -3.21
C HIS A 178 25.83 -2.51 -4.15
N ILE A 179 24.75 -2.77 -4.89
CA ILE A 179 24.60 -3.97 -5.73
C ILE A 179 24.49 -3.55 -7.19
N LYS A 180 25.33 -4.15 -8.01
CA LYS A 180 25.15 -4.22 -9.47
C LYS A 180 25.00 -5.69 -9.83
N LEU A 181 23.94 -6.02 -10.54
CA LEU A 181 23.67 -7.39 -10.99
C LEU A 181 24.73 -7.84 -12.02
N LYS A 182 24.98 -9.14 -12.05
CA LYS A 182 25.97 -9.81 -12.92
C LYS A 182 25.29 -10.98 -13.63
N GLU A 183 25.80 -11.37 -14.78
CA GLU A 183 25.27 -12.44 -15.62
C GLU A 183 25.07 -13.79 -14.90
N GLN A 184 25.90 -14.13 -13.92
CA GLN A 184 25.80 -15.39 -13.17
C GLN A 184 24.98 -15.28 -11.89
N ASP A 185 24.37 -14.14 -11.60
CA ASP A 185 23.50 -13.97 -10.46
C ASP A 185 22.18 -14.74 -10.65
N THR A 186 21.65 -15.22 -9.56
CA THR A 186 20.35 -15.90 -9.52
C THR A 186 19.39 -15.09 -8.66
N VAL A 187 18.18 -14.85 -9.18
CA VAL A 187 17.09 -14.22 -8.43
C VAL A 187 15.99 -15.25 -8.20
N ILE A 188 15.50 -15.33 -6.97
CA ILE A 188 14.38 -16.17 -6.57
C ILE A 188 13.25 -15.28 -6.09
N LEU A 189 12.10 -15.30 -6.76
CA LEU A 189 10.88 -14.65 -6.31
C LEU A 189 10.06 -15.67 -5.50
N SER A 190 10.21 -15.62 -4.19
CA SER A 190 9.53 -16.54 -3.28
C SER A 190 8.17 -16.01 -2.83
N SER A 191 7.38 -15.59 -3.81
CA SER A 191 5.99 -15.15 -3.63
C SER A 191 5.19 -15.39 -4.91
N THR A 192 3.87 -15.38 -4.78
CA THR A 192 2.95 -15.24 -5.91
C THR A 192 2.31 -13.85 -5.85
N PRO A 193 1.83 -13.31 -6.97
CA PRO A 193 1.09 -12.05 -6.97
C PRO A 193 -0.05 -12.08 -5.95
N ILE A 194 -0.21 -10.99 -5.21
CA ILE A 194 -1.36 -10.85 -4.31
C ILE A 194 -2.63 -10.75 -5.17
N PRO A 195 -3.65 -11.57 -4.92
CA PRO A 195 -4.89 -11.52 -5.70
C PRO A 195 -5.48 -10.10 -5.75
N GLU A 196 -5.96 -9.69 -6.92
CA GLU A 196 -6.64 -8.39 -7.15
C GLU A 196 -5.80 -7.13 -6.88
N SER A 197 -4.49 -7.28 -6.60
CA SER A 197 -3.59 -6.14 -6.36
C SER A 197 -3.12 -5.42 -7.63
N GLY A 198 -3.22 -6.06 -8.79
CA GLY A 198 -2.61 -5.59 -10.05
C GLY A 198 -1.09 -5.76 -10.11
N ASN A 199 -0.47 -6.42 -9.15
CA ASN A 199 0.99 -6.60 -9.06
C ASN A 199 1.57 -7.51 -10.15
N ASP A 200 0.74 -8.29 -10.84
CA ASP A 200 1.17 -9.17 -11.93
C ASP A 200 1.98 -8.45 -13.02
N ALA A 201 1.51 -7.27 -13.43
CA ALA A 201 2.19 -6.46 -14.44
C ALA A 201 3.52 -5.91 -13.91
N LEU A 202 3.57 -5.48 -12.65
CA LEU A 202 4.78 -4.97 -12.02
C LEU A 202 5.84 -6.07 -11.85
N ILE A 203 5.42 -7.26 -11.43
CA ILE A 203 6.31 -8.42 -11.32
C ILE A 203 6.83 -8.80 -12.71
N GLY A 204 5.97 -8.86 -13.73
CA GLY A 204 6.36 -9.14 -15.10
C GLY A 204 7.41 -8.15 -15.62
N GLN A 205 7.20 -6.86 -15.42
CA GLN A 205 8.17 -5.83 -15.79
C GLN A 205 9.51 -5.99 -15.07
N MET A 206 9.48 -6.28 -13.78
CA MET A 206 10.69 -6.53 -12.99
C MET A 206 11.46 -7.77 -13.49
N VAL A 207 10.76 -8.85 -13.81
CA VAL A 207 11.39 -10.07 -14.39
C VAL A 207 12.03 -9.77 -15.74
N ASP A 208 11.36 -8.98 -16.60
CA ASP A 208 11.94 -8.51 -17.87
C ASP A 208 13.23 -7.70 -17.64
N ASP A 209 13.23 -6.79 -16.68
CA ASP A 209 14.40 -5.96 -16.38
C ASP A 209 15.55 -6.78 -15.79
N LEU A 210 15.26 -7.77 -14.94
CA LEU A 210 16.24 -8.74 -14.44
C LEU A 210 16.82 -9.59 -15.58
N THR A 211 15.95 -10.07 -16.48
CA THR A 211 16.39 -10.88 -17.63
C THR A 211 17.26 -10.10 -18.60
N LYS A 212 16.99 -8.80 -18.84
CA LYS A 212 17.86 -7.91 -19.62
C LYS A 212 19.27 -7.77 -19.01
N ASN A 213 19.39 -7.93 -17.71
CA ASN A 213 20.68 -7.98 -17.01
C ASN A 213 21.35 -9.36 -17.06
N HIS A 214 20.81 -10.30 -17.84
CA HIS A 214 21.28 -11.69 -17.97
C HIS A 214 21.31 -12.47 -16.65
N VAL A 215 20.43 -12.12 -15.74
CA VAL A 215 20.25 -12.78 -14.43
C VAL A 215 19.33 -13.98 -14.61
N HIS A 216 19.66 -15.10 -13.96
CA HIS A 216 18.79 -16.26 -13.92
C HIS A 216 17.67 -16.05 -12.91
N VAL A 217 16.40 -16.06 -13.36
CA VAL A 217 15.24 -15.76 -12.51
C VAL A 217 14.37 -17.00 -12.32
N PHE A 218 14.17 -17.40 -11.05
CA PHE A 218 13.17 -18.36 -10.65
C PHE A 218 11.92 -17.63 -10.13
N GLU A 219 10.78 -17.82 -10.77
CA GLU A 219 9.50 -17.26 -10.36
C GLU A 219 8.36 -18.27 -10.61
N HIS A 220 7.19 -18.05 -10.04
CA HIS A 220 6.10 -19.03 -10.00
C HIS A 220 5.56 -19.49 -11.37
N ARG A 221 5.87 -18.79 -12.45
CA ARG A 221 5.49 -19.15 -13.84
C ARG A 221 6.59 -19.85 -14.61
N ASN A 222 7.77 -19.99 -14.02
CA ASN A 222 8.91 -20.54 -14.72
C ASN A 222 8.84 -22.08 -14.75
N HIS A 223 8.93 -22.68 -15.95
CA HIS A 223 8.99 -24.14 -16.16
C HIS A 223 10.19 -24.83 -15.48
N GLU A 224 11.19 -24.07 -15.05
CA GLU A 224 12.31 -24.63 -14.29
C GLU A 224 11.91 -25.07 -12.89
N LEU A 225 10.78 -24.62 -12.37
CA LEU A 225 10.21 -25.12 -11.12
C LEU A 225 9.86 -26.61 -11.18
N ASP A 226 9.58 -27.16 -12.37
CA ASP A 226 9.37 -28.60 -12.54
C ASP A 226 10.60 -29.42 -12.13
N LYS A 227 11.79 -28.79 -12.12
CA LYS A 227 13.06 -29.44 -11.77
C LYS A 227 13.46 -29.24 -10.30
N VAL A 228 13.09 -28.11 -9.70
CA VAL A 228 13.54 -27.72 -8.34
C VAL A 228 12.41 -27.71 -7.31
N GLY A 229 11.15 -27.81 -7.74
CA GLY A 229 9.99 -27.79 -6.88
C GLY A 229 9.47 -26.37 -6.55
N PRO A 230 8.42 -26.27 -5.70
CA PRO A 230 7.75 -25.00 -5.41
C PRO A 230 8.66 -24.04 -4.65
N LEU A 231 8.52 -22.74 -4.92
CA LEU A 231 9.24 -21.67 -4.24
C LEU A 231 8.32 -20.84 -3.33
N HIS A 232 7.04 -21.10 -3.38
CA HIS A 232 6.05 -20.39 -2.59
C HIS A 232 4.89 -21.31 -2.21
N VAL A 233 4.44 -21.16 -0.99
CA VAL A 233 3.19 -21.70 -0.47
C VAL A 233 2.36 -20.56 0.08
N SER A 234 1.05 -20.56 -0.16
CA SER A 234 0.14 -19.55 0.35
C SER A 234 0.15 -19.51 1.89
N GLY A 235 0.06 -18.32 2.45
CA GLY A 235 -0.18 -18.13 3.88
C GLY A 235 -1.65 -18.36 4.28
N HIS A 236 -2.54 -18.54 3.29
CA HIS A 236 -3.98 -18.71 3.49
C HIS A 236 -4.43 -20.13 3.17
N ALA A 237 -5.52 -20.53 3.78
CA ALA A 237 -6.22 -21.80 3.56
C ALA A 237 -6.63 -22.00 2.11
N SER A 238 -6.88 -23.23 1.68
CA SER A 238 -7.58 -23.55 0.45
C SER A 238 -8.97 -24.12 0.79
N GLN A 239 -9.79 -24.41 -0.21
CA GLN A 239 -11.21 -24.71 -0.07
C GLN A 239 -11.52 -25.77 0.98
N ASP A 240 -10.73 -26.86 1.03
CA ASP A 240 -10.94 -27.96 1.98
C ASP A 240 -10.73 -27.51 3.43
N GLU A 241 -9.75 -26.62 3.66
CA GLU A 241 -9.43 -26.10 5.00
C GLU A 241 -10.50 -25.10 5.48
N TYR A 242 -11.08 -24.30 4.57
CA TYR A 242 -12.24 -23.46 4.89
C TYR A 242 -13.45 -24.31 5.27
N ALA A 243 -13.71 -25.40 4.52
CA ALA A 243 -14.78 -26.34 4.85
C ALA A 243 -14.56 -26.99 6.23
N GLU A 244 -13.31 -27.42 6.51
CA GLU A 244 -12.94 -27.97 7.82
C GLU A 244 -13.15 -26.96 8.96
N MET A 245 -12.77 -25.69 8.78
CA MET A 245 -13.01 -24.64 9.78
C MET A 245 -14.50 -24.54 10.12
N ILE A 246 -15.37 -24.54 9.11
CA ILE A 246 -16.83 -24.49 9.32
C ILE A 246 -17.33 -25.75 10.01
N GLN A 247 -16.85 -26.92 9.59
CA GLN A 247 -17.25 -28.22 10.18
C GLN A 247 -16.83 -28.36 11.64
N MET A 248 -15.62 -27.89 12.00
CA MET A 248 -15.12 -27.94 13.37
C MET A 248 -15.87 -26.97 14.28
N THR A 249 -16.11 -25.75 13.83
CA THR A 249 -16.73 -24.69 14.65
C THR A 249 -18.25 -24.74 14.67
N LYS A 250 -18.90 -25.36 13.69
CA LYS A 250 -20.37 -25.55 13.58
C LYS A 250 -21.15 -24.27 13.92
N PRO A 251 -20.85 -23.12 13.31
CA PRO A 251 -21.43 -21.86 13.70
C PRO A 251 -22.92 -21.77 13.34
N LYS A 252 -23.72 -21.09 14.16
CA LYS A 252 -25.09 -20.77 13.82
C LYS A 252 -25.17 -19.74 12.69
N PHE A 253 -24.33 -18.69 12.76
CA PHE A 253 -24.22 -17.63 11.76
C PHE A 253 -22.83 -17.59 11.13
N PHE A 254 -22.79 -17.27 9.84
CA PHE A 254 -21.55 -17.21 9.08
C PHE A 254 -21.37 -15.86 8.39
N ILE A 255 -20.22 -15.23 8.61
CA ILE A 255 -19.84 -13.93 8.01
C ILE A 255 -18.46 -14.08 7.38
N PRO A 256 -18.36 -14.17 6.05
CA PRO A 256 -17.07 -14.14 5.38
C PRO A 256 -16.45 -12.74 5.48
N ILE A 257 -15.20 -12.69 5.87
CA ILE A 257 -14.41 -11.46 5.95
C ILE A 257 -13.21 -11.57 5.00
N TYR A 258 -12.57 -10.44 4.69
CA TYR A 258 -11.44 -10.31 3.76
C TYR A 258 -11.73 -10.83 2.35
N GLY A 259 -11.29 -10.09 1.35
CA GLY A 259 -11.53 -10.39 -0.05
C GLY A 259 -12.67 -9.59 -0.68
N ALA A 260 -12.71 -9.62 -2.01
CA ALA A 260 -13.75 -8.97 -2.79
C ALA A 260 -15.14 -9.58 -2.52
N TYR A 261 -16.20 -8.83 -2.82
CA TYR A 261 -17.58 -9.26 -2.58
C TYR A 261 -17.89 -10.62 -3.22
N ARG A 262 -17.43 -10.87 -4.46
CA ARG A 262 -17.63 -12.15 -5.17
C ARG A 262 -16.92 -13.32 -4.46
N VAL A 263 -15.71 -13.10 -3.94
CA VAL A 263 -14.92 -14.12 -3.20
C VAL A 263 -15.62 -14.48 -1.89
N LYS A 264 -16.08 -13.46 -1.15
CA LYS A 264 -16.91 -13.67 0.05
C LYS A 264 -18.22 -14.41 -0.26
N GLN A 265 -18.84 -14.10 -1.42
CA GLN A 265 -20.04 -14.83 -1.84
C GLN A 265 -19.74 -16.30 -2.10
N ARG A 266 -18.60 -16.63 -2.72
CA ARG A 266 -18.19 -18.03 -2.93
C ARG A 266 -17.97 -18.74 -1.59
N HIS A 267 -17.46 -18.04 -0.58
CA HIS A 267 -17.30 -18.60 0.76
C HIS A 267 -18.66 -18.88 1.44
N ILE A 268 -19.65 -18.03 1.21
CA ILE A 268 -21.03 -18.33 1.63
C ILE A 268 -21.58 -19.57 0.94
N ASP A 269 -21.35 -19.71 -0.36
CA ASP A 269 -21.80 -20.90 -1.08
C ASP A 269 -21.17 -22.18 -0.50
N LEU A 270 -19.87 -22.13 -0.18
CA LEU A 270 -19.20 -23.21 0.52
C LEU A 270 -19.80 -23.47 1.92
N ALA A 271 -20.13 -22.42 2.68
CA ALA A 271 -20.75 -22.58 4.00
C ALA A 271 -22.13 -23.24 3.90
N ILE A 272 -22.90 -22.93 2.87
CA ILE A 272 -24.19 -23.60 2.59
C ILE A 272 -23.96 -25.06 2.21
N GLU A 273 -22.95 -25.38 1.41
CA GLU A 273 -22.54 -26.75 1.09
C GLU A 273 -22.17 -27.56 2.37
N GLN A 274 -21.63 -26.86 3.41
CA GLN A 274 -21.31 -27.44 4.72
C GLN A 274 -22.54 -27.47 5.67
N GLY A 275 -23.73 -27.09 5.21
CA GLY A 275 -24.97 -27.20 5.97
C GLY A 275 -25.43 -25.96 6.72
N ILE A 276 -24.76 -24.82 6.57
CA ILE A 276 -25.22 -23.55 7.14
C ILE A 276 -26.42 -23.02 6.32
N PRO A 277 -27.58 -22.75 6.94
CA PRO A 277 -28.73 -22.20 6.22
C PRO A 277 -28.38 -20.86 5.55
N ARG A 278 -28.84 -20.66 4.31
CA ARG A 278 -28.60 -19.39 3.58
C ARG A 278 -29.03 -18.15 4.36
N ALA A 279 -30.12 -18.24 5.10
CA ALA A 279 -30.63 -17.15 5.95
C ALA A 279 -29.70 -16.79 7.12
N ASN A 280 -28.76 -17.67 7.47
CA ASN A 280 -27.78 -17.48 8.53
C ASN A 280 -26.40 -17.02 8.00
N CYS A 281 -26.29 -16.72 6.69
CA CYS A 281 -25.07 -16.21 6.06
C CYS A 281 -25.25 -14.76 5.63
N LEU A 282 -24.27 -13.91 5.92
CA LEU A 282 -24.29 -12.49 5.60
C LEU A 282 -23.00 -12.06 4.88
N ASN A 283 -23.11 -11.58 3.63
CA ASN A 283 -21.99 -10.95 2.91
C ASN A 283 -21.98 -9.46 3.20
N ALA A 284 -21.45 -9.08 4.37
CA ALA A 284 -21.42 -7.70 4.82
C ALA A 284 -20.45 -6.82 4.02
N LEU A 285 -20.82 -5.54 3.85
CA LEU A 285 -19.95 -4.50 3.32
C LEU A 285 -19.16 -3.82 4.43
N ASN A 286 -18.07 -3.15 4.05
CA ASN A 286 -17.34 -2.32 4.98
C ASN A 286 -18.23 -1.16 5.47
N GLY A 287 -18.27 -0.94 6.78
CA GLY A 287 -19.09 0.10 7.41
C GLY A 287 -20.47 -0.37 7.87
N GLU A 288 -20.96 -1.50 7.39
CA GLU A 288 -22.23 -2.04 7.88
C GLU A 288 -22.12 -2.45 9.36
N VAL A 289 -23.08 -2.03 10.16
CA VAL A 289 -23.24 -2.39 11.58
C VAL A 289 -24.14 -3.59 11.68
N ILE A 290 -23.60 -4.71 12.17
CA ILE A 290 -24.31 -5.98 12.28
C ILE A 290 -24.76 -6.18 13.71
N ALA A 291 -26.08 -6.29 13.94
CA ALA A 291 -26.63 -6.76 15.19
C ALA A 291 -26.72 -8.28 15.19
N LEU A 292 -26.25 -8.88 16.27
CA LEU A 292 -26.24 -10.33 16.46
C LEU A 292 -26.93 -10.67 17.77
N THR A 293 -27.97 -11.52 17.69
CA THR A 293 -28.66 -12.11 18.81
C THR A 293 -28.63 -13.64 18.70
N PRO A 294 -29.01 -14.39 19.73
CA PRO A 294 -29.12 -15.84 19.62
C PRO A 294 -30.02 -16.31 18.47
N GLU A 295 -31.04 -15.51 18.09
CA GLU A 295 -32.06 -15.89 17.10
C GLU A 295 -31.77 -15.36 15.70
N LYS A 296 -31.21 -14.15 15.57
CA LYS A 296 -31.04 -13.47 14.27
C LYS A 296 -29.75 -12.69 14.15
N MET A 297 -29.38 -12.47 12.90
CA MET A 297 -28.29 -11.61 12.45
C MET A 297 -28.85 -10.64 11.41
N GLU A 298 -28.64 -9.34 11.61
CA GLU A 298 -29.15 -8.31 10.68
C GLU A 298 -28.25 -7.08 10.61
N VAL A 299 -28.24 -6.41 9.47
CA VAL A 299 -27.62 -5.08 9.32
C VAL A 299 -28.59 -4.04 9.88
N ILE A 300 -28.15 -3.27 10.89
CA ILE A 300 -28.98 -2.28 11.58
C ILE A 300 -28.58 -0.84 11.30
N GLY A 301 -27.48 -0.63 10.64
CA GLY A 301 -26.97 0.71 10.34
C GLY A 301 -25.67 0.67 9.56
N GLU A 302 -25.12 1.86 9.34
CA GLU A 302 -23.87 2.04 8.63
C GLU A 302 -23.02 3.12 9.32
N VAL A 303 -21.72 2.91 9.37
CA VAL A 303 -20.74 3.90 9.82
C VAL A 303 -19.84 4.29 8.65
N PRO A 304 -19.28 5.51 8.63
CA PRO A 304 -18.34 5.91 7.60
C PRO A 304 -17.20 4.90 7.47
N SER A 305 -17.05 4.36 6.28
CA SER A 305 -15.96 3.44 5.91
C SER A 305 -15.24 3.98 4.68
N GLY A 306 -13.96 3.72 4.55
CA GLY A 306 -13.17 4.13 3.41
C GLY A 306 -11.72 4.39 3.75
N THR A 307 -10.95 4.75 2.72
CA THR A 307 -9.53 5.02 2.88
C THR A 307 -9.31 6.43 3.44
N ILE A 308 -8.65 6.53 4.57
CA ILE A 308 -8.12 7.78 5.11
C ILE A 308 -6.67 7.89 4.68
N LEU A 309 -6.37 8.89 3.85
CA LEU A 309 -5.01 9.15 3.42
C LEU A 309 -4.30 10.05 4.44
N VAL A 310 -3.12 9.63 4.85
CA VAL A 310 -2.25 10.40 5.74
C VAL A 310 -0.92 10.68 5.05
N ASP A 311 -0.33 11.83 5.31
CA ASP A 311 1.01 12.15 4.83
C ASP A 311 2.10 11.55 5.74
N GLN A 312 3.37 11.86 5.43
CA GLN A 312 4.51 11.36 6.20
C GLN A 312 4.55 11.86 7.65
N THR A 313 3.82 12.93 7.96
CA THR A 313 3.71 13.48 9.31
C THR A 313 2.54 12.90 10.10
N GLY A 314 1.70 12.06 9.47
CA GLY A 314 0.48 11.52 10.03
C GLY A 314 -0.73 12.46 9.91
N ALA A 315 -0.62 13.59 9.21
CA ALA A 315 -1.73 14.50 8.96
C ALA A 315 -2.67 13.94 7.88
N ILE A 316 -3.98 14.07 8.11
CA ILE A 316 -5.00 13.63 7.15
C ILE A 316 -4.93 14.49 5.89
N VAL A 317 -4.79 13.86 4.74
CA VAL A 317 -4.82 14.49 3.42
C VAL A 317 -6.25 14.47 2.90
N SER A 318 -6.83 15.65 2.63
CA SER A 318 -8.18 15.73 2.09
C SER A 318 -8.27 15.17 0.66
N ASN A 319 -9.44 14.64 0.30
CA ASN A 319 -9.68 14.14 -1.05
C ASN A 319 -9.51 15.22 -2.14
N VAL A 320 -9.68 16.50 -1.80
CA VAL A 320 -9.44 17.63 -2.72
C VAL A 320 -7.96 17.70 -3.06
N VAL A 321 -7.08 17.68 -2.04
CA VAL A 321 -5.62 17.70 -2.25
C VAL A 321 -5.15 16.49 -3.05
N VAL A 322 -5.76 15.32 -2.84
CA VAL A 322 -5.43 14.11 -3.60
C VAL A 322 -5.81 14.28 -5.07
N LYS A 323 -7.03 14.75 -5.34
CA LYS A 323 -7.49 15.02 -6.71
C LYS A 323 -6.61 16.04 -7.43
N ASP A 324 -6.22 17.12 -6.73
CA ASP A 324 -5.31 18.11 -7.29
C ASP A 324 -3.94 17.51 -7.63
N ARG A 325 -3.40 16.63 -6.76
CA ARG A 325 -2.12 15.94 -7.04
C ARG A 325 -2.22 15.00 -8.23
N VAL A 326 -3.30 14.26 -8.36
CA VAL A 326 -3.56 13.38 -9.52
C VAL A 326 -3.64 14.23 -10.79
N LEU A 327 -4.44 15.30 -10.78
CA LEU A 327 -4.59 16.19 -11.92
C LEU A 327 -3.27 16.87 -12.31
N LEU A 328 -2.46 17.30 -11.33
CA LEU A 328 -1.11 17.82 -11.57
C LEU A 328 -0.19 16.79 -12.21
N ALA A 329 -0.28 15.53 -11.80
CA ALA A 329 0.56 14.45 -12.34
C ALA A 329 0.15 14.07 -13.78
N GLU A 330 -1.14 14.04 -14.08
CA GLU A 330 -1.69 13.62 -15.38
C GLU A 330 -1.66 14.75 -16.40
N GLU A 331 -2.12 15.94 -16.00
CA GLU A 331 -2.38 17.06 -16.92
C GLU A 331 -1.37 18.20 -16.80
N GLY A 332 -0.71 18.34 -15.64
CA GLY A 332 0.23 19.41 -15.38
C GLY A 332 -0.41 20.73 -14.97
N LEU A 333 0.40 21.81 -15.00
CA LEU A 333 0.04 23.14 -14.54
C LEU A 333 0.44 24.19 -15.56
N VAL A 334 -0.44 25.20 -15.74
CA VAL A 334 -0.17 26.42 -16.50
C VAL A 334 -0.50 27.64 -15.64
N ALA A 335 0.50 28.42 -15.25
CA ALA A 335 0.30 29.71 -14.60
C ALA A 335 0.43 30.85 -15.63
N VAL A 336 -0.52 31.77 -15.59
CA VAL A 336 -0.55 32.95 -16.47
C VAL A 336 -0.50 34.21 -15.64
N VAL A 337 0.64 34.91 -15.68
CA VAL A 337 0.88 36.14 -14.92
C VAL A 337 0.58 37.35 -15.79
N LEU A 338 -0.28 38.23 -15.29
CA LEU A 338 -0.75 39.41 -15.97
C LEU A 338 -0.45 40.67 -15.12
N THR A 339 0.06 41.72 -15.76
CA THR A 339 0.22 43.04 -15.13
C THR A 339 -0.68 44.02 -15.84
N VAL A 340 -1.73 44.50 -15.12
CA VAL A 340 -2.80 45.35 -15.66
C VAL A 340 -2.76 46.72 -15.01
N ASP A 341 -2.88 47.77 -15.81
CA ASP A 341 -3.08 49.13 -15.31
C ASP A 341 -4.52 49.31 -14.80
N LYS A 342 -4.65 49.72 -13.55
CA LYS A 342 -5.95 49.88 -12.89
C LYS A 342 -6.86 50.89 -13.59
N LYS A 343 -6.30 51.96 -14.15
CA LYS A 343 -7.08 53.07 -14.78
C LYS A 343 -7.53 52.72 -16.18
N SER A 344 -6.61 52.29 -17.02
CA SER A 344 -6.89 51.99 -18.41
C SER A 344 -7.48 50.60 -18.61
N GLY A 345 -7.18 49.63 -17.70
CA GLY A 345 -7.54 48.23 -17.83
C GLY A 345 -6.71 47.48 -18.90
N ASN A 346 -5.61 48.07 -19.33
CA ASN A 346 -4.77 47.53 -20.34
C ASN A 346 -3.61 46.73 -19.70
N LEU A 347 -3.13 45.71 -20.41
CA LEU A 347 -1.91 45.01 -20.02
C LEU A 347 -0.71 45.98 -20.16
N LEU A 348 0.11 46.06 -19.12
CA LEU A 348 1.37 46.81 -19.12
C LEU A 348 2.52 46.03 -19.74
N THR A 349 2.45 44.70 -19.65
CA THR A 349 3.44 43.76 -20.22
C THR A 349 2.74 42.65 -20.97
N SER A 350 3.49 41.95 -21.83
CA SER A 350 2.99 40.69 -22.41
C SER A 350 2.68 39.67 -21.31
N PRO A 351 1.59 38.87 -21.45
CA PRO A 351 1.33 37.79 -20.51
C PRO A 351 2.55 36.87 -20.37
N ASP A 352 3.00 36.65 -19.12
CA ASP A 352 4.01 35.64 -18.83
C ASP A 352 3.35 34.32 -18.49
N ILE A 353 3.77 33.27 -19.19
CA ILE A 353 3.16 31.92 -19.09
C ILE A 353 4.20 30.94 -18.64
N ILE A 354 3.90 30.24 -17.57
CA ILE A 354 4.75 29.20 -16.97
C ILE A 354 4.00 27.87 -17.07
N SER A 355 4.63 26.89 -17.73
CA SER A 355 4.10 25.52 -17.83
C SER A 355 5.01 24.54 -17.08
N ARG A 356 4.38 23.59 -16.35
CA ARG A 356 5.05 22.47 -15.69
C ARG A 356 4.21 21.20 -15.85
N GLY A 357 4.86 20.13 -16.34
CA GLY A 357 4.22 18.83 -16.53
C GLY A 357 3.15 18.76 -17.61
N PHE A 358 2.82 19.87 -18.29
CA PHE A 358 1.81 19.93 -19.35
C PHE A 358 2.45 19.80 -20.72
N ILE A 359 3.27 20.78 -21.12
CA ILE A 359 3.99 20.84 -22.40
C ILE A 359 5.39 21.40 -22.22
N TYR A 360 6.29 21.05 -23.15
CA TYR A 360 7.60 21.68 -23.24
C TYR A 360 7.50 22.97 -24.10
N MET A 361 7.51 24.12 -23.43
CA MET A 361 7.17 25.42 -24.02
C MET A 361 8.01 25.79 -25.26
N ARG A 362 9.29 25.33 -25.32
CA ARG A 362 10.18 25.64 -26.43
C ARG A 362 9.82 24.95 -27.74
N GLU A 363 9.10 23.84 -27.68
CA GLU A 363 8.67 23.06 -28.85
C GLU A 363 7.26 23.45 -29.32
N GLN A 364 6.55 24.33 -28.58
CA GLN A 364 5.16 24.71 -28.83
C GLN A 364 5.00 26.25 -28.87
N GLU A 365 5.96 26.98 -29.53
CA GLU A 365 5.96 28.45 -29.54
C GLU A 365 4.71 29.04 -30.19
N ASP A 366 4.19 28.44 -31.26
CA ASP A 366 3.01 28.93 -31.97
C ASP A 366 1.75 28.85 -31.06
N MET A 367 1.55 27.76 -30.38
CA MET A 367 0.46 27.60 -29.43
C MET A 367 0.59 28.60 -28.25
N MET A 368 1.79 28.82 -27.75
CA MET A 368 2.06 29.77 -26.66
C MET A 368 1.82 31.20 -27.10
N ASN A 369 2.13 31.57 -28.34
CA ASN A 369 1.83 32.87 -28.91
C ASN A 369 0.34 33.06 -29.16
N GLY A 370 -0.37 32.02 -29.60
CA GLY A 370 -1.81 31.96 -29.67
C GLY A 370 -2.46 32.20 -28.31
N LEU A 371 -2.00 31.49 -27.28
CA LEU A 371 -2.48 31.68 -25.90
C LEU A 371 -2.26 33.09 -25.37
N ARG A 372 -1.08 33.69 -25.61
CA ARG A 372 -0.81 35.09 -25.25
C ARG A 372 -1.81 36.05 -25.93
N THR A 373 -2.17 35.78 -27.18
CA THR A 373 -3.11 36.58 -27.95
C THR A 373 -4.52 36.46 -27.39
N GLU A 374 -4.96 35.25 -27.09
CA GLU A 374 -6.30 35.03 -26.49
C GLU A 374 -6.41 35.64 -25.09
N VAL A 375 -5.36 35.53 -24.27
CA VAL A 375 -5.33 36.17 -22.95
C VAL A 375 -5.38 37.70 -23.06
N ARG A 376 -4.68 38.33 -24.00
CA ARG A 376 -4.78 39.78 -24.27
C ARG A 376 -6.20 40.19 -24.65
N ARG A 377 -6.83 39.42 -25.54
CA ARG A 377 -8.21 39.63 -25.98
C ARG A 377 -9.20 39.55 -24.82
N ALA A 378 -9.05 38.52 -23.98
CA ALA A 378 -9.91 38.35 -22.82
C ALA A 378 -9.79 39.50 -21.81
N VAL A 379 -8.56 39.99 -21.54
CA VAL A 379 -8.35 41.17 -20.68
C VAL A 379 -9.01 42.41 -21.24
N GLN A 380 -8.80 42.73 -22.52
CA GLN A 380 -9.37 43.91 -23.17
C GLN A 380 -10.91 43.92 -23.17
N GLN A 381 -11.53 42.75 -23.34
CA GLN A 381 -12.99 42.64 -23.44
C GLN A 381 -13.69 42.60 -22.09
N ARG A 382 -13.09 42.06 -21.06
CA ARG A 382 -13.79 41.65 -19.83
C ARG A 382 -13.32 42.34 -18.55
N TYR A 383 -12.03 42.71 -18.44
CA TYR A 383 -11.46 43.20 -17.16
C TYR A 383 -12.21 44.39 -16.54
N LYS A 384 -12.68 45.37 -17.34
CA LYS A 384 -13.40 46.52 -16.83
C LYS A 384 -14.90 46.30 -16.53
N ARG A 385 -15.46 45.16 -16.93
CA ARG A 385 -16.88 44.90 -16.89
C ARG A 385 -17.35 44.07 -15.70
N ILE A 386 -16.43 43.42 -15.02
CA ILE A 386 -16.74 42.48 -13.93
C ILE A 386 -15.76 42.69 -12.78
N ASP A 387 -16.10 42.17 -11.61
CA ASP A 387 -15.16 42.15 -10.46
C ASP A 387 -13.95 41.26 -10.70
N ILE A 388 -12.90 41.44 -9.90
CA ILE A 388 -11.58 40.76 -10.12
C ILE A 388 -11.69 39.26 -9.96
N ASP A 389 -12.44 38.77 -8.99
CA ASP A 389 -12.50 37.33 -8.70
C ASP A 389 -13.30 36.61 -9.80
N ARG A 390 -14.39 37.23 -10.25
CA ARG A 390 -15.15 36.74 -11.39
C ARG A 390 -14.33 36.79 -12.68
N PHE A 391 -13.53 37.87 -12.87
CA PHE A 391 -12.61 37.91 -14.00
C PHE A 391 -11.57 36.80 -14.00
N LYS A 392 -10.97 36.49 -12.84
CA LYS A 392 -10.02 35.37 -12.70
C LYS A 392 -10.67 34.03 -13.04
N ALA A 393 -11.92 33.81 -12.57
CA ALA A 393 -12.64 32.57 -12.84
C ALA A 393 -12.92 32.42 -14.35
N GLU A 394 -13.50 33.47 -14.99
CA GLU A 394 -13.77 33.46 -16.43
C GLU A 394 -12.50 33.34 -17.29
N LEU A 395 -11.40 33.94 -16.85
CA LEU A 395 -10.11 33.84 -17.53
C LEU A 395 -9.52 32.42 -17.40
N LYS A 396 -9.63 31.80 -16.22
CA LYS A 396 -9.25 30.43 -16.02
C LYS A 396 -10.01 29.49 -16.97
N ASP A 397 -11.31 29.61 -17.03
CA ASP A 397 -12.16 28.76 -17.87
C ASP A 397 -11.83 28.96 -19.37
N HIS A 398 -11.63 30.22 -19.79
CA HIS A 398 -11.25 30.54 -21.16
C HIS A 398 -9.89 29.93 -21.55
N ILE A 399 -8.90 30.05 -20.68
CA ILE A 399 -7.57 29.46 -20.93
C ILE A 399 -7.66 27.93 -20.94
N THR A 400 -8.37 27.33 -20.00
CA THR A 400 -8.55 25.88 -19.96
C THR A 400 -9.19 25.36 -21.24
N HIS A 401 -10.24 26.04 -21.73
CA HIS A 401 -10.91 25.68 -22.96
C HIS A 401 -9.98 25.80 -24.18
N TYR A 402 -9.24 26.90 -24.30
CA TYR A 402 -8.27 27.09 -25.39
C TYR A 402 -7.21 25.98 -25.40
N LEU A 403 -6.66 25.65 -24.22
CA LEU A 403 -5.62 24.61 -24.11
C LEU A 403 -6.20 23.23 -24.46
N PHE A 404 -7.43 22.96 -24.05
CA PHE A 404 -8.11 21.71 -24.40
C PHE A 404 -8.36 21.59 -25.90
N GLU A 405 -8.81 22.67 -26.58
CA GLU A 405 -8.99 22.66 -28.03
C GLU A 405 -7.69 22.39 -28.79
N GLN A 406 -6.55 22.90 -28.28
CA GLN A 406 -5.26 22.75 -28.93
C GLN A 406 -4.58 21.39 -28.65
N THR A 407 -4.84 20.77 -27.50
CA THR A 407 -4.03 19.62 -27.01
C THR A 407 -4.86 18.41 -26.59
N GLY A 408 -6.18 18.55 -26.44
CA GLY A 408 -7.05 17.53 -25.83
C GLY A 408 -6.82 17.33 -24.32
N ARG A 409 -6.02 18.18 -23.65
CA ARG A 409 -5.64 18.09 -22.25
C ARG A 409 -6.10 19.31 -21.45
N SER A 410 -6.40 19.11 -20.16
CA SER A 410 -6.95 20.16 -19.28
C SER A 410 -6.04 20.39 -18.06
N PRO A 411 -4.91 21.10 -18.20
CA PRO A 411 -4.03 21.37 -17.08
C PRO A 411 -4.66 22.24 -16.01
N ILE A 412 -4.12 22.23 -14.79
CA ILE A 412 -4.50 23.20 -13.78
C ILE A 412 -4.07 24.59 -14.21
N VAL A 413 -5.03 25.48 -14.44
CA VAL A 413 -4.77 26.87 -14.84
C VAL A 413 -4.82 27.81 -13.64
N ILE A 414 -3.74 28.57 -13.40
CA ILE A 414 -3.65 29.56 -12.33
C ILE A 414 -3.44 30.96 -12.95
N PRO A 415 -4.49 31.80 -13.04
CA PRO A 415 -4.35 33.20 -13.42
C PRO A 415 -3.88 34.04 -12.22
N VAL A 416 -2.74 34.71 -12.39
CA VAL A 416 -2.15 35.63 -11.41
C VAL A 416 -2.28 37.06 -11.96
N LEU A 417 -2.99 37.92 -11.24
CA LEU A 417 -3.22 39.31 -11.63
C LEU A 417 -2.44 40.27 -10.73
N ASN A 418 -1.53 41.03 -11.33
CA ASN A 418 -0.84 42.17 -10.70
C ASN A 418 -1.50 43.46 -11.18
N ILE A 419 -2.08 44.24 -10.28
CA ILE A 419 -2.78 45.48 -10.60
C ILE A 419 -1.89 46.65 -10.17
N VAL A 420 -1.50 47.49 -11.15
CA VAL A 420 -0.61 48.64 -10.94
C VAL A 420 -1.42 49.96 -11.20
N GLY A 421 -1.10 51.04 -10.48
CA GLY A 421 -1.65 52.39 -10.77
C GLY A 421 -2.92 52.78 -9.99
N GLY A 422 -3.19 52.12 -8.82
CA GLY A 422 -4.09 52.70 -7.82
C GLY A 422 -3.36 53.81 -7.03
N LYS A 423 -3.98 54.96 -6.76
CA LYS A 423 -3.48 55.90 -5.73
C LYS A 423 -3.23 55.00 -4.49
N ASN A 424 -2.01 55.12 -3.91
CA ASN A 424 -1.74 54.72 -2.54
C ASN A 424 -2.87 55.35 -1.69
N GLU A 425 -3.91 54.64 -1.35
CA GLU A 425 -4.60 54.88 -0.10
C GLU A 425 -3.49 54.64 0.92
N LYS A 426 -3.00 55.75 1.51
CA LYS A 426 -2.10 55.76 2.61
C LYS A 426 -2.66 54.73 3.60
N GLN A 427 -2.00 53.58 3.69
CA GLN A 427 -2.02 52.89 4.96
C GLN A 427 -1.60 53.93 5.97
N GLY A 428 -2.57 54.41 6.75
CA GLY A 428 -2.31 55.25 7.91
C GLY A 428 -1.25 54.52 8.72
N PRO A 429 -0.41 55.25 9.45
CA PRO A 429 0.64 54.64 10.24
C PRO A 429 -0.05 53.66 11.19
N GLN A 430 0.05 52.37 10.89
CA GLN A 430 -0.20 51.36 11.89
C GLN A 430 0.76 51.63 13.01
N GLY A 431 0.20 52.18 14.10
CA GLY A 431 0.90 52.37 15.31
C GLY A 431 1.63 51.08 15.65
N LYS A 432 2.93 51.18 15.81
CA LYS A 432 3.74 50.16 16.45
C LYS A 432 3.13 49.92 17.83
N THR A 433 2.26 48.97 17.94
CA THR A 433 2.05 48.26 19.19
C THR A 433 3.10 47.17 19.18
N ASP A 434 4.20 47.45 19.87
CA ASP A 434 5.14 46.44 20.32
C ASP A 434 4.36 45.44 21.20
N LYS A 435 3.76 44.43 20.58
CA LYS A 435 3.52 43.18 21.28
C LYS A 435 4.82 42.40 21.22
N PRO A 436 5.32 41.96 22.39
CA PRO A 436 6.49 41.08 22.41
C PRO A 436 6.21 39.87 21.47
N ALA A 437 7.18 39.57 20.62
CA ALA A 437 7.13 38.36 19.81
C ALA A 437 6.93 37.19 20.77
N GLU A 438 5.84 36.45 20.60
CA GLU A 438 5.65 35.18 21.30
C GLU A 438 6.87 34.30 20.97
N PRO A 439 7.49 33.68 21.98
CA PRO A 439 8.64 32.81 21.74
C PRO A 439 8.23 31.69 20.75
N GLN A 440 9.01 31.53 19.69
CA GLN A 440 8.83 30.44 18.75
C GLN A 440 8.94 29.13 19.53
N LYS A 441 7.85 28.38 19.57
CA LYS A 441 7.79 27.06 20.22
C LYS A 441 8.89 26.17 19.66
N THR A 442 9.57 25.46 20.51
CA THR A 442 10.57 24.46 20.10
C THR A 442 9.90 23.28 19.38
N PRO A 443 10.62 22.53 18.53
CA PRO A 443 10.08 21.33 17.90
C PRO A 443 9.50 20.32 18.91
N GLU A 444 10.06 20.26 20.12
CA GLU A 444 9.59 19.40 21.21
C GLU A 444 8.26 19.89 21.79
N GLU A 445 8.07 21.21 21.94
CA GLU A 445 6.81 21.80 22.41
C GLU A 445 5.69 21.66 21.38
N ILE A 446 6.02 21.75 20.07
CA ILE A 446 5.07 21.49 18.97
C ILE A 446 4.64 20.02 18.97
N ALA A 447 5.59 19.10 19.16
CA ALA A 447 5.30 17.67 19.23
C ALA A 447 4.42 17.32 20.46
N ALA A 448 4.71 17.92 21.62
CA ALA A 448 3.92 17.74 22.83
C ALA A 448 2.49 18.28 22.70
N GLU A 449 2.32 19.45 22.06
CA GLU A 449 0.98 20.02 21.79
C GLU A 449 0.18 19.17 20.80
N GLN A 450 0.83 18.61 19.76
CA GLN A 450 0.20 17.69 18.82
C GLN A 450 -0.22 16.38 19.50
N GLN A 451 0.62 15.86 20.38
CA GLN A 451 0.32 14.64 21.14
C GLN A 451 -0.82 14.85 22.13
N ALA A 452 -0.88 16.01 22.80
CA ALA A 452 -2.00 16.39 23.67
C ALA A 452 -3.31 16.55 22.88
N ARG A 453 -3.28 17.16 21.69
CA ARG A 453 -4.45 17.24 20.79
C ARG A 453 -4.93 15.86 20.34
N PHE A 454 -4.02 14.95 20.03
CA PHE A 454 -4.34 13.59 19.63
C PHE A 454 -4.98 12.80 20.80
N GLN A 455 -4.45 12.94 22.01
CA GLN A 455 -5.02 12.34 23.21
C GLN A 455 -6.43 12.88 23.53
N ALA A 456 -6.61 14.19 23.43
CA ALA A 456 -7.92 14.82 23.64
C ALA A 456 -8.97 14.40 22.57
N MET A 457 -8.53 14.22 21.33
CA MET A 457 -9.39 13.70 20.26
C MET A 457 -9.75 12.23 20.46
N ARG A 458 -8.78 11.41 20.91
CA ARG A 458 -8.99 10.00 21.27
C ARG A 458 -9.97 9.86 22.45
N GLU A 459 -9.82 10.65 23.49
CA GLU A 459 -10.75 10.67 24.63
C GLU A 459 -12.17 11.11 24.23
N ARG A 460 -12.28 12.08 23.31
CA ARG A 460 -13.56 12.50 22.74
C ARG A 460 -14.25 11.40 21.95
N LEU A 461 -13.48 10.63 21.16
CA LEU A 461 -14.00 9.48 20.41
C LEU A 461 -14.38 8.30 21.29
N LEU A 462 -13.66 8.08 22.40
CA LEU A 462 -13.95 7.01 23.35
C LEU A 462 -15.08 7.35 24.32
N ASN A 463 -15.36 8.64 24.54
CA ASN A 463 -16.41 9.12 25.47
C ASN A 463 -17.68 9.61 24.75
N GLN A 464 -17.79 9.44 23.42
CA GLN A 464 -19.07 9.60 22.74
C GLN A 464 -19.92 8.38 23.05
N ASP A 465 -20.88 8.56 23.96
CA ASP A 465 -21.90 7.58 24.27
C ASP A 465 -22.72 7.28 23.00
N PRO A 466 -22.84 6.00 22.57
CA PRO A 466 -23.60 5.66 21.37
C PRO A 466 -25.12 5.77 21.53
N ARG A 467 -25.60 6.46 22.54
CA ARG A 467 -27.02 6.65 22.82
C ARG A 467 -27.38 8.11 22.93
N VAL A 468 -27.38 8.84 21.86
CA VAL A 468 -28.28 10.01 21.71
C VAL A 468 -28.52 10.26 20.20
N ASP A 469 -29.80 10.07 19.83
CA ASP A 469 -30.60 10.45 18.65
C ASP A 469 -30.32 9.73 17.34
#